data_8d7ab4b48a9520340f06b8e2a8d735b0
#
_entry.id   8d7ab4b48a9520340f06b8e2a8d735b0
#
_cell.length_a   1.000
_cell.length_b   1.000
_cell.length_c   1.000
_cell.angle_alpha   90.00
_cell.angle_beta   90.00
_cell.angle_gamma   90.00
#
_symmetry.space_group_name_H-M   'P 1'
#
loop_
_entity.id
_entity.type
_entity.pdbx_description
1 polymer ?
#
loop_
_entity_poly.entity_id
_entity_poly.type
_entity_poly.pdbx_seq_one_letter_code
_entity_poly.pdbx_strand_id
1 'polypeptide(L)'
;DQAKEATCAENGLTEGSHCSVCNEVIKKQEVIPSTGHKEVLDSAKEATCTNTGLTEGIHCSICNKIIKKQEIIPALGHDFKDGVCTRCHNQLKGQWKQSGNKWWYQYEDGTYPKNEFIAIDNKLYRFDQYGYMQTGWFKVNNEDYYASTSGEIKAQWVGSGNTWYYVDADGKMVIGFQTISGV
;
A
#
# COMPACT_ATOMS: atom_id res chain seq x y z
N ASP A 1 -35.03 -47.70 -20.14
CA ASP A 1 -34.00 -47.11 -19.30
C ASP A 1 -33.53 -45.81 -19.95
N GLN A 2 -33.76 -44.72 -19.27
CA GLN A 2 -33.45 -43.40 -19.84
C GLN A 2 -31.90 -43.16 -19.90
N ALA A 3 -31.49 -42.46 -20.91
CA ALA A 3 -30.14 -41.99 -21.04
C ALA A 3 -29.81 -40.97 -19.91
N LYS A 4 -28.58 -40.98 -19.42
CA LYS A 4 -28.01 -39.97 -18.51
C LYS A 4 -26.83 -39.32 -19.22
N GLU A 5 -26.85 -38.02 -19.33
CA GLU A 5 -25.70 -37.29 -19.89
C GLU A 5 -24.48 -37.37 -18.93
N ALA A 6 -23.29 -37.48 -19.54
CA ALA A 6 -22.05 -37.39 -18.79
C ALA A 6 -21.82 -35.95 -18.32
N THR A 7 -21.32 -35.77 -17.10
CA THR A 7 -20.89 -34.49 -16.55
C THR A 7 -19.36 -34.39 -16.49
N CYS A 8 -18.83 -33.31 -15.97
CA CYS A 8 -17.38 -33.18 -15.78
C CYS A 8 -16.81 -34.28 -14.83
N ALA A 9 -17.60 -34.76 -13.89
CA ALA A 9 -17.14 -35.68 -12.83
C ALA A 9 -17.81 -37.05 -12.85
N GLU A 10 -18.97 -37.17 -13.46
CA GLU A 10 -19.76 -38.41 -13.46
C GLU A 10 -19.93 -38.94 -14.88
N ASN A 11 -19.86 -40.26 -15.00
CA ASN A 11 -20.16 -40.94 -16.23
C ASN A 11 -21.66 -40.82 -16.56
N GLY A 12 -21.96 -40.71 -17.83
CA GLY A 12 -23.30 -40.85 -18.40
C GLY A 12 -23.62 -42.30 -18.75
N LEU A 13 -24.85 -42.53 -19.23
CA LEU A 13 -25.31 -43.79 -19.74
C LEU A 13 -26.13 -43.57 -21.03
N THR A 14 -25.94 -44.45 -22.01
CA THR A 14 -26.80 -44.43 -23.19
C THR A 14 -28.22 -44.90 -22.84
N GLU A 15 -29.15 -44.66 -23.74
CA GLU A 15 -30.49 -45.24 -23.60
C GLU A 15 -30.46 -46.79 -23.69
N GLY A 16 -31.13 -47.44 -22.75
CA GLY A 16 -31.30 -48.87 -22.71
C GLY A 16 -32.77 -49.31 -22.75
N SER A 17 -33.03 -50.58 -22.84
CA SER A 17 -34.38 -51.12 -22.75
C SER A 17 -34.39 -52.52 -22.10
N HIS A 18 -35.44 -52.81 -21.35
CA HIS A 18 -35.70 -54.10 -20.75
C HIS A 18 -37.16 -54.48 -20.95
N CYS A 19 -37.45 -55.76 -20.89
CA CYS A 19 -38.82 -56.28 -20.96
C CYS A 19 -39.62 -55.91 -19.72
N SER A 20 -40.74 -55.21 -19.87
CA SER A 20 -41.60 -54.79 -18.76
C SER A 20 -42.29 -55.94 -18.03
N VAL A 21 -42.29 -57.18 -18.57
CA VAL A 21 -42.91 -58.34 -17.98
C VAL A 21 -41.91 -59.25 -17.29
N CYS A 22 -40.72 -59.51 -17.89
CA CYS A 22 -39.75 -60.47 -17.37
C CYS A 22 -38.44 -59.81 -16.93
N ASN A 23 -38.32 -58.50 -17.06
CA ASN A 23 -37.10 -57.69 -16.75
C ASN A 23 -35.84 -58.10 -17.50
N GLU A 24 -35.92 -58.90 -18.53
CA GLU A 24 -34.79 -59.24 -19.38
C GLU A 24 -34.28 -58.01 -20.11
N VAL A 25 -32.94 -57.79 -20.07
CA VAL A 25 -32.30 -56.65 -20.75
C VAL A 25 -32.29 -56.89 -22.25
N ILE A 26 -33.03 -56.07 -23.01
CA ILE A 26 -33.11 -56.14 -24.46
C ILE A 26 -31.99 -55.33 -25.09
N LYS A 27 -31.73 -54.13 -24.54
CA LYS A 27 -30.62 -53.23 -24.93
C LYS A 27 -29.89 -52.74 -23.67
N LYS A 28 -28.64 -53.15 -23.52
CA LYS A 28 -27.83 -52.74 -22.40
C LYS A 28 -27.42 -51.27 -22.52
N GLN A 29 -27.49 -50.53 -21.43
CA GLN A 29 -26.92 -49.20 -21.34
C GLN A 29 -25.39 -49.29 -21.41
N GLU A 30 -24.79 -48.45 -22.19
CA GLU A 30 -23.33 -48.27 -22.29
C GLU A 30 -22.91 -47.06 -21.49
N VAL A 31 -21.75 -47.13 -20.88
CA VAL A 31 -21.16 -46.00 -20.12
C VAL A 31 -20.61 -44.98 -21.07
N ILE A 32 -21.05 -43.71 -20.91
CA ILE A 32 -20.47 -42.56 -21.56
C ILE A 32 -19.46 -41.97 -20.52
N PRO A 33 -18.16 -41.98 -20.81
CA PRO A 33 -17.16 -41.47 -19.89
C PRO A 33 -17.41 -40.00 -19.49
N SER A 34 -17.09 -39.64 -18.25
CA SER A 34 -17.10 -38.25 -17.81
C SER A 34 -16.22 -37.39 -18.70
N THR A 35 -16.64 -36.16 -18.94
CA THR A 35 -15.94 -35.24 -19.88
C THR A 35 -14.66 -34.64 -19.29
N GLY A 36 -14.43 -34.82 -17.98
CA GLY A 36 -13.35 -34.14 -17.25
C GLY A 36 -13.65 -32.65 -17.03
N HIS A 37 -12.79 -31.99 -16.26
CA HIS A 37 -12.90 -30.56 -16.04
C HIS A 37 -12.13 -29.79 -17.13
N LYS A 38 -12.75 -28.75 -17.68
CA LYS A 38 -12.08 -27.80 -18.56
C LYS A 38 -11.55 -26.65 -17.72
N GLU A 39 -10.25 -26.67 -17.48
CA GLU A 39 -9.56 -25.72 -16.61
C GLU A 39 -9.46 -24.32 -17.21
N VAL A 40 -9.74 -23.32 -16.41
CA VAL A 40 -9.52 -21.90 -16.70
C VAL A 40 -8.75 -21.29 -15.55
N LEU A 41 -7.72 -20.52 -15.89
CA LEU A 41 -6.86 -19.82 -14.93
C LEU A 41 -7.57 -18.59 -14.40
N ASP A 42 -7.65 -18.50 -13.07
CA ASP A 42 -8.00 -17.27 -12.35
C ASP A 42 -6.71 -16.52 -12.03
N SER A 43 -6.53 -15.39 -12.70
CA SER A 43 -5.29 -14.61 -12.60
C SER A 43 -4.99 -14.15 -11.17
N ALA A 44 -3.72 -14.15 -10.81
CA ALA A 44 -3.25 -13.56 -9.57
C ALA A 44 -3.52 -12.05 -9.56
N LYS A 45 -3.68 -11.49 -8.37
CA LYS A 45 -3.73 -10.05 -8.10
C LYS A 45 -2.66 -9.71 -7.08
N GLU A 46 -1.78 -8.78 -7.41
CA GLU A 46 -0.76 -8.33 -6.47
C GLU A 46 -1.36 -7.60 -5.27
N ALA A 47 -0.78 -7.81 -4.09
CA ALA A 47 -1.12 -7.03 -2.91
C ALA A 47 -0.50 -5.62 -3.03
N THR A 48 -1.22 -4.62 -2.54
CA THR A 48 -0.72 -3.24 -2.41
C THR A 48 -0.50 -2.89 -0.94
N CYS A 49 -0.08 -1.67 -0.65
CA CYS A 49 0.06 -1.22 0.74
C CYS A 49 -1.23 -1.37 1.54
N THR A 50 -2.39 -1.15 0.90
CA THR A 50 -3.70 -1.09 1.58
C THR A 50 -4.64 -2.23 1.21
N ASN A 51 -4.43 -2.87 0.06
CA ASN A 51 -5.33 -3.91 -0.43
C ASN A 51 -4.64 -5.27 -0.45
N THR A 52 -5.39 -6.30 -0.10
CA THR A 52 -4.95 -7.70 -0.24
C THR A 52 -4.82 -8.08 -1.71
N GLY A 53 -3.89 -8.98 -2.00
CA GLY A 53 -3.76 -9.67 -3.27
C GLY A 53 -4.41 -11.05 -3.25
N LEU A 54 -4.30 -11.76 -4.36
CA LEU A 54 -4.74 -13.15 -4.54
C LEU A 54 -3.68 -13.91 -5.33
N THR A 55 -3.44 -15.16 -4.96
CA THR A 55 -2.64 -16.08 -5.78
C THR A 55 -3.41 -16.50 -7.03
N GLU A 56 -2.74 -17.14 -7.98
CA GLU A 56 -3.43 -17.82 -9.08
C GLU A 56 -4.33 -18.94 -8.58
N GLY A 57 -5.51 -19.06 -9.20
CA GLY A 57 -6.46 -20.14 -9.00
C GLY A 57 -6.79 -20.84 -10.30
N ILE A 58 -7.59 -21.92 -10.23
CA ILE A 58 -8.09 -22.65 -11.40
C ILE A 58 -9.52 -23.08 -11.10
N HIS A 59 -10.43 -22.81 -12.02
CA HIS A 59 -11.80 -23.31 -11.98
C HIS A 59 -12.17 -24.03 -13.27
N CYS A 60 -13.23 -24.84 -13.24
CA CYS A 60 -13.79 -25.47 -14.44
C CYS A 60 -14.77 -24.52 -15.11
N SER A 61 -14.55 -24.20 -16.40
CA SER A 61 -15.45 -23.33 -17.18
C SER A 61 -16.82 -23.91 -17.46
N ILE A 62 -17.02 -25.22 -17.25
CA ILE A 62 -18.29 -25.92 -17.54
C ILE A 62 -19.15 -26.01 -16.29
N CYS A 63 -18.58 -26.44 -15.14
CA CYS A 63 -19.34 -26.69 -13.91
C CYS A 63 -18.99 -25.72 -12.77
N ASN A 64 -18.09 -24.75 -12.99
CA ASN A 64 -17.61 -23.77 -12.02
C ASN A 64 -16.95 -24.36 -10.76
N LYS A 65 -16.62 -25.65 -10.77
CA LYS A 65 -15.91 -26.27 -9.65
C LYS A 65 -14.53 -25.65 -9.52
N ILE A 66 -14.18 -25.22 -8.29
CA ILE A 66 -12.84 -24.72 -7.98
C ILE A 66 -11.90 -25.93 -7.92
N ILE A 67 -10.89 -25.95 -8.81
CA ILE A 67 -9.85 -26.99 -8.88
C ILE A 67 -8.66 -26.60 -8.02
N LYS A 68 -8.25 -25.34 -8.14
CA LYS A 68 -7.22 -24.71 -7.29
C LYS A 68 -7.77 -23.41 -6.74
N LYS A 69 -7.92 -23.33 -5.41
CA LYS A 69 -8.42 -22.12 -4.74
C LYS A 69 -7.35 -21.03 -4.76
N GLN A 70 -7.78 -19.79 -5.04
CA GLN A 70 -6.94 -18.64 -4.79
C GLN A 70 -6.74 -18.43 -3.29
N GLU A 71 -5.51 -18.12 -2.88
CA GLU A 71 -5.16 -17.77 -1.51
C GLU A 71 -5.02 -16.25 -1.40
N ILE A 72 -5.41 -15.70 -0.25
CA ILE A 72 -5.29 -14.27 0.03
C ILE A 72 -3.84 -13.95 0.37
N ILE A 73 -3.26 -13.00 -0.36
CA ILE A 73 -1.99 -12.38 -0.03
C ILE A 73 -2.31 -11.15 0.84
N PRO A 74 -1.85 -11.09 2.08
CA PRO A 74 -2.09 -9.93 2.96
C PRO A 74 -1.63 -8.62 2.33
N ALA A 75 -2.29 -7.51 2.67
CA ALA A 75 -1.82 -6.18 2.29
C ALA A 75 -0.40 -5.97 2.83
N LEU A 76 0.46 -5.34 2.03
CA LEU A 76 1.88 -5.17 2.35
C LEU A 76 2.14 -4.18 3.49
N GLY A 77 1.12 -3.36 3.84
CA GLY A 77 1.28 -2.23 4.74
C GLY A 77 2.11 -1.11 4.12
N HIS A 78 2.19 0.02 4.81
CA HIS A 78 3.10 1.09 4.45
C HIS A 78 4.46 0.89 5.15
N ASP A 79 5.52 1.24 4.43
CA ASP A 79 6.89 1.28 4.95
C ASP A 79 7.38 2.71 4.77
N PHE A 80 7.28 3.52 5.82
CA PHE A 80 7.58 4.93 5.78
C PHE A 80 9.06 5.21 6.08
N LYS A 81 9.67 5.98 5.19
CA LYS A 81 10.97 6.59 5.39
C LYS A 81 10.84 8.08 5.14
N ASP A 82 11.28 8.89 6.10
CA ASP A 82 11.17 10.37 6.02
C ASP A 82 9.73 10.86 5.74
N GLY A 83 8.73 10.18 6.31
CA GLY A 83 7.31 10.50 6.14
C GLY A 83 6.70 10.11 4.79
N VAL A 84 7.44 9.41 3.92
CA VAL A 84 6.97 8.95 2.60
C VAL A 84 7.06 7.43 2.53
N CYS A 85 5.99 6.79 2.08
CA CYS A 85 6.00 5.34 1.88
C CYS A 85 6.94 4.94 0.75
N THR A 86 7.90 4.05 1.03
CA THR A 86 8.89 3.57 0.04
C THR A 86 8.27 2.78 -1.10
N ARG A 87 7.05 2.22 -0.91
CA ARG A 87 6.36 1.39 -1.90
C ARG A 87 5.38 2.15 -2.78
N CYS A 88 4.50 2.96 -2.19
CA CYS A 88 3.44 3.67 -2.92
C CYS A 88 3.66 5.17 -3.02
N HIS A 89 4.70 5.71 -2.42
CA HIS A 89 5.09 7.13 -2.38
C HIS A 89 4.03 8.07 -1.75
N ASN A 90 3.02 7.51 -1.10
CA ASN A 90 2.06 8.32 -0.35
C ASN A 90 2.72 8.91 0.88
N GLN A 91 2.46 10.19 1.15
CA GLN A 91 2.84 10.82 2.40
C GLN A 91 1.99 10.28 3.55
N LEU A 92 2.62 10.10 4.69
CA LEU A 92 1.92 9.78 5.93
C LEU A 92 1.11 11.00 6.36
N LYS A 93 -0.20 10.92 6.28
CA LYS A 93 -1.10 11.98 6.76
C LYS A 93 -1.08 12.04 8.28
N GLY A 94 -1.30 13.23 8.81
CA GLY A 94 -1.30 13.44 10.24
C GLY A 94 -1.97 14.76 10.62
N GLN A 95 -1.84 15.13 11.87
CA GLN A 95 -2.42 16.34 12.42
C GLN A 95 -1.42 17.08 13.30
N TRP A 96 -1.42 18.39 13.21
CA TRP A 96 -0.71 19.24 14.15
C TRP A 96 -1.37 19.16 15.52
N LYS A 97 -0.55 18.93 16.54
CA LYS A 97 -0.93 18.91 17.96
C LYS A 97 -0.12 19.93 18.73
N GLN A 98 -0.67 20.42 19.83
CA GLN A 98 -0.01 21.39 20.70
C GLN A 98 0.00 20.88 22.14
N SER A 99 1.16 21.06 22.81
CA SER A 99 1.32 20.82 24.24
C SER A 99 2.03 22.01 24.86
N GLY A 100 1.31 22.83 25.62
CA GLY A 100 1.78 24.13 26.06
C GLY A 100 2.13 25.01 24.87
N ASN A 101 3.38 25.52 24.84
CA ASN A 101 3.88 26.36 23.73
C ASN A 101 4.60 25.56 22.63
N LYS A 102 4.59 24.22 22.71
CA LYS A 102 5.28 23.37 21.78
C LYS A 102 4.32 22.70 20.83
N TRP A 103 4.69 22.67 19.53
CA TRP A 103 3.95 21.99 18.48
C TRP A 103 4.65 20.71 18.08
N TRP A 104 3.86 19.69 17.70
CA TRP A 104 4.32 18.43 17.15
C TRP A 104 3.32 17.92 16.12
N TYR A 105 3.75 17.01 15.26
CA TYR A 105 2.90 16.46 14.21
C TYR A 105 2.67 14.98 14.48
N GLN A 106 1.42 14.58 14.68
CA GLN A 106 1.05 13.19 14.90
C GLN A 106 0.54 12.59 13.61
N TYR A 107 1.17 11.52 13.17
CA TYR A 107 0.69 10.73 12.05
C TYR A 107 -0.58 9.94 12.42
N GLU A 108 -1.34 9.47 11.39
CA GLU A 108 -2.58 8.72 11.60
C GLU A 108 -2.35 7.37 12.31
N ASP A 109 -1.17 6.78 12.20
CA ASP A 109 -0.77 5.56 12.92
C ASP A 109 -0.37 5.82 14.39
N GLY A 110 -0.45 7.07 14.86
CA GLY A 110 -0.08 7.46 16.21
C GLY A 110 1.40 7.79 16.41
N THR A 111 2.26 7.53 15.43
CA THR A 111 3.68 7.89 15.47
C THR A 111 3.90 9.38 15.20
N TYR A 112 5.12 9.88 15.34
CA TYR A 112 5.48 11.27 15.10
C TYR A 112 6.97 11.40 14.75
N PRO A 113 7.36 12.44 13.98
CA PRO A 113 8.74 12.65 13.57
C PRO A 113 9.63 13.00 14.76
N LYS A 114 10.87 12.48 14.78
CA LYS A 114 11.88 12.77 15.80
C LYS A 114 13.24 12.96 15.17
N ASN A 115 13.92 14.02 15.60
CA ASN A 115 15.29 14.32 15.17
C ASN A 115 15.48 14.31 13.64
N GLU A 116 14.50 14.82 12.90
CA GLU A 116 14.47 14.79 11.42
C GLU A 116 13.86 16.04 10.82
N PHE A 117 14.15 16.27 9.54
CA PHE A 117 13.49 17.27 8.70
C PHE A 117 12.36 16.58 7.93
N ILE A 118 11.16 17.15 7.95
CA ILE A 118 9.99 16.58 7.28
C ILE A 118 9.25 17.66 6.49
N ALA A 119 8.86 17.32 5.26
CA ALA A 119 7.96 18.15 4.46
C ALA A 119 6.50 17.80 4.81
N ILE A 120 5.76 18.79 5.28
CA ILE A 120 4.33 18.70 5.59
C ILE A 120 3.64 19.80 4.80
N ASP A 121 2.66 19.44 3.96
CA ASP A 121 1.92 20.38 3.10
C ASP A 121 2.85 21.30 2.27
N ASN A 122 3.89 20.71 1.66
CA ASN A 122 4.93 21.37 0.87
C ASN A 122 5.79 22.42 1.64
N LYS A 123 5.81 22.35 2.96
CA LYS A 123 6.65 23.16 3.83
C LYS A 123 7.60 22.29 4.62
N LEU A 124 8.86 22.68 4.69
CA LEU A 124 9.86 21.95 5.46
C LEU A 124 9.83 22.38 6.92
N TYR A 125 9.89 21.40 7.81
CA TYR A 125 9.93 21.56 9.27
C TYR A 125 11.05 20.72 9.86
N ARG A 126 11.54 21.11 11.05
CA ARG A 126 12.49 20.32 11.84
C ARG A 126 11.85 19.93 13.16
N PHE A 127 11.97 18.65 13.52
CA PHE A 127 11.54 18.12 14.82
C PHE A 127 12.75 17.73 15.65
N ASP A 128 12.72 18.05 16.95
CA ASP A 128 13.78 17.69 17.90
C ASP A 128 13.73 16.18 18.27
N GLN A 129 14.66 15.75 19.12
CA GLN A 129 14.73 14.36 19.59
C GLN A 129 13.48 13.90 20.36
N TYR A 130 12.68 14.82 20.86
CA TYR A 130 11.42 14.55 21.57
C TYR A 130 10.20 14.62 20.67
N GLY A 131 10.37 15.03 19.41
CA GLY A 131 9.32 15.17 18.43
C GLY A 131 8.62 16.53 18.41
N TYR A 132 9.20 17.54 19.06
CA TYR A 132 8.67 18.91 19.01
C TYR A 132 9.25 19.69 17.84
N MET A 133 8.40 20.44 17.14
CA MET A 133 8.77 21.34 16.06
C MET A 133 9.72 22.42 16.57
N GLN A 134 10.83 22.62 15.89
CA GLN A 134 11.80 23.65 16.20
C GLN A 134 11.45 24.97 15.53
N THR A 135 11.73 26.08 16.20
CA THR A 135 11.56 27.46 15.73
C THR A 135 12.78 28.29 16.13
N GLY A 136 13.05 29.36 15.39
CA GLY A 136 14.24 30.19 15.64
C GLY A 136 15.52 29.48 15.21
N TRP A 137 16.64 29.85 15.82
CA TRP A 137 17.96 29.26 15.59
C TRP A 137 18.12 27.94 16.32
N PHE A 138 18.66 26.93 15.64
CA PHE A 138 18.99 25.61 16.23
C PHE A 138 20.20 25.01 15.52
N LYS A 139 20.81 23.97 16.14
CA LYS A 139 21.97 23.27 15.60
C LYS A 139 21.62 21.83 15.21
N VAL A 140 22.14 21.42 14.04
CA VAL A 140 22.18 20.03 13.59
C VAL A 140 23.61 19.72 13.15
N ASN A 141 24.24 18.71 13.76
CA ASN A 141 25.61 18.31 13.45
C ASN A 141 26.63 19.48 13.46
N ASN A 142 26.53 20.35 14.48
CA ASN A 142 27.33 21.56 14.64
C ASN A 142 27.11 22.69 13.61
N GLU A 143 26.14 22.55 12.71
CA GLU A 143 25.76 23.57 11.75
C GLU A 143 24.52 24.33 12.24
N ASP A 144 24.47 25.63 11.94
CA ASP A 144 23.37 26.50 12.37
C ASP A 144 22.28 26.53 11.32
N TYR A 145 21.05 26.36 11.78
CA TYR A 145 19.82 26.37 11.00
C TYR A 145 18.81 27.35 11.60
N TYR A 146 17.89 27.80 10.78
CA TYR A 146 16.80 28.65 11.22
C TYR A 146 15.47 28.22 10.68
N ALA A 147 14.47 28.15 11.56
CA ALA A 147 13.05 28.02 11.22
C ALA A 147 12.30 29.27 11.65
N SER A 148 11.30 29.70 10.88
CA SER A 148 10.45 30.83 11.24
C SER A 148 9.70 30.59 12.56
N THR A 149 8.99 31.60 13.04
CA THR A 149 8.12 31.47 14.23
C THR A 149 6.98 30.45 14.04
N SER A 150 6.58 30.19 12.79
CA SER A 150 5.62 29.13 12.44
C SER A 150 6.27 27.75 12.26
N GLY A 151 7.61 27.64 12.45
CA GLY A 151 8.39 26.43 12.23
C GLY A 151 8.77 26.16 10.77
N GLU A 152 8.26 26.94 9.81
CA GLU A 152 8.57 26.77 8.39
C GLU A 152 10.05 27.11 8.11
N ILE A 153 10.72 26.21 7.42
CA ILE A 153 12.11 26.35 6.98
C ILE A 153 12.10 26.71 5.50
N LYS A 154 12.80 27.79 5.14
CA LYS A 154 12.94 28.28 3.77
C LYS A 154 14.09 29.26 3.66
N ALA A 155 14.54 29.54 2.45
CA ALA A 155 15.51 30.59 2.19
C ALA A 155 15.00 31.97 2.63
N GLN A 156 15.76 32.64 3.51
CA GLN A 156 15.40 33.97 4.01
C GLN A 156 16.57 34.68 4.69
N TRP A 157 16.43 36.00 4.80
CA TRP A 157 17.28 36.81 5.67
C TRP A 157 16.71 36.82 7.08
N VAL A 158 17.60 36.64 8.06
CA VAL A 158 17.26 36.56 9.49
C VAL A 158 18.06 37.61 10.24
N GLY A 159 17.38 38.58 10.82
CA GLY A 159 18.00 39.59 11.69
C GLY A 159 18.22 39.04 13.10
N SER A 160 19.38 39.27 13.69
CA SER A 160 19.68 38.99 15.10
C SER A 160 20.51 40.17 15.66
N GLY A 161 19.87 41.00 16.45
CA GLY A 161 20.45 42.26 16.90
C GLY A 161 20.75 43.16 15.71
N ASN A 162 22.01 43.61 15.57
CA ASN A 162 22.48 44.47 14.46
C ASN A 162 23.07 43.64 13.32
N THR A 163 22.96 42.33 13.32
CA THR A 163 23.56 41.44 12.31
C THR A 163 22.47 40.71 11.53
N TRP A 164 22.71 40.57 10.24
CA TRP A 164 21.86 39.83 9.34
C TRP A 164 22.56 38.54 8.87
N TYR A 165 21.84 37.47 8.85
CA TYR A 165 22.27 36.16 8.40
C TYR A 165 21.36 35.72 7.27
N TYR A 166 21.91 35.03 6.27
CA TYR A 166 21.12 34.37 5.24
C TYR A 166 21.10 32.88 5.51
N VAL A 167 19.92 32.28 5.41
CA VAL A 167 19.75 30.83 5.39
C VAL A 167 19.23 30.38 4.04
N ASP A 168 19.71 29.23 3.57
CA ASP A 168 19.32 28.65 2.29
C ASP A 168 17.92 27.99 2.36
N ALA A 169 17.53 27.29 1.27
CA ALA A 169 16.22 26.65 1.20
C ALA A 169 16.02 25.53 2.23
N ASP A 170 17.12 24.93 2.69
CA ASP A 170 17.11 23.89 3.75
C ASP A 170 17.20 24.50 5.15
N GLY A 171 17.22 25.84 5.23
CA GLY A 171 17.31 26.60 6.48
C GLY A 171 18.71 26.67 7.08
N LYS A 172 19.73 26.18 6.38
CA LYS A 172 21.12 26.19 6.85
C LYS A 172 21.72 27.57 6.70
N MET A 173 22.44 28.06 7.73
CA MET A 173 23.13 29.32 7.69
C MET A 173 24.25 29.28 6.64
N VAL A 174 24.24 30.23 5.73
CA VAL A 174 25.25 30.38 4.69
C VAL A 174 26.43 31.17 5.22
N ILE A 175 27.64 30.64 5.06
CA ILE A 175 28.90 31.27 5.52
C ILE A 175 29.73 31.61 4.33
N GLY A 176 30.38 32.79 4.38
CA GLY A 176 31.25 33.29 3.32
C GLY A 176 30.52 34.07 2.24
N PHE A 177 31.29 34.46 1.17
CA PHE A 177 30.72 35.21 0.05
C PHE A 177 29.92 34.29 -0.86
N GLN A 178 28.65 34.59 -1.01
CA GLN A 178 27.73 33.87 -1.88
C GLN A 178 26.97 34.84 -2.78
N THR A 179 26.70 34.44 -4.01
CA THR A 179 25.76 35.16 -4.89
C THR A 179 24.35 34.65 -4.58
N ILE A 180 23.52 35.52 -4.00
CA ILE A 180 22.13 35.19 -3.67
C ILE A 180 21.27 35.72 -4.82
N SER A 181 20.64 34.77 -5.55
CA SER A 181 19.77 35.12 -6.67
C SER A 181 18.52 35.86 -6.17
N GLY A 182 18.21 37.02 -6.78
CA GLY A 182 16.98 37.76 -6.51
C GLY A 182 17.09 38.86 -5.45
N VAL A 183 18.30 39.30 -5.13
CA VAL A 183 18.55 40.54 -4.32
C VAL A 183 19.27 41.57 -5.16
#